data_6a6788f884a84be3acb9ab30f7f749c0
#
_entry.id   6a6788f884a84be3acb9ab30f7f749c0
#
_cell.length_a   1.000
_cell.length_b   1.000
_cell.length_c   1.000
_cell.angle_alpha   90.00
_cell.angle_beta   90.00
_cell.angle_gamma   90.00
#
_symmetry.space_group_name_H-M   'P 1'
#
loop_
_entity.id
_entity.type
_entity.pdbx_description
1 polymer ?
#
loop_
_entity_poly.entity_id
_entity_poly.type
_entity_poly.pdbx_seq_one_letter_code
_entity_poly.pdbx_strand_id
1 'polypeptide(L)'
;MIFGLSPKIVWNFISVMEDNWDFLLSEFRRLGGIADNVCQKEGEYGRGIFSVNPSLRARIFTPSKLLVKKDDIYLEDNKLRIKKDKEYNQEIRNFFNFYQDNFSWGSGGKETTELFEKGLSLFNSNLKELIKKYALVDLEERHKGKWDNVIKNQFLNARAVKFRKSLVIAPIWDLVNHKVRSLPFIICEEGISTPKYPASNAEIRHSYNNISPLKRFFSYGFFSEETIIFSIPFSIYIEELGIHISCKGMDLNNDSMIIERSGNNIILEGLPIADVNHPRLPYDYFDEILRKIGHINIPQDLL
;
A
#
# COMPACT_ATOMS: atom_id res chain seq x y z
N MET A 1 -5.23 3.13 24.06
CA MET A 1 -5.54 3.66 25.42
C MET A 1 -4.42 3.19 26.36
N ILE A 2 -3.38 4.04 26.58
CA ILE A 2 -2.31 3.79 27.57
C ILE A 2 -2.66 4.60 28.81
N PHE A 3 -3.77 4.26 29.46
CA PHE A 3 -4.15 4.87 30.73
C PHE A 3 -3.75 3.95 31.88
N GLY A 4 -2.70 4.32 32.61
CA GLY A 4 -2.32 3.66 33.86
C GLY A 4 -0.84 3.36 34.07
N LEU A 5 0.05 3.69 33.14
CA LEU A 5 1.49 3.52 33.35
C LEU A 5 2.08 4.76 34.04
N SER A 6 2.98 4.53 35.00
CA SER A 6 3.68 5.65 35.67
C SER A 6 4.54 6.44 34.65
N PRO A 7 4.71 7.76 34.85
CA PRO A 7 5.54 8.58 33.96
C PRO A 7 6.96 8.00 33.72
N LYS A 8 7.56 7.37 34.71
CA LYS A 8 8.88 6.70 34.57
C LYS A 8 8.85 5.52 33.60
N ILE A 9 7.76 4.75 33.55
CA ILE A 9 7.64 3.62 32.64
C ILE A 9 7.46 4.14 31.21
N VAL A 10 6.68 5.20 31.02
CA VAL A 10 6.48 5.84 29.71
C VAL A 10 7.81 6.43 29.20
N TRP A 11 8.58 7.13 30.03
CA TRP A 11 9.89 7.68 29.67
C TRP A 11 10.90 6.60 29.31
N ASN A 12 11.00 5.53 30.07
CA ASN A 12 11.90 4.41 29.73
C ASN A 12 11.48 3.73 28.43
N PHE A 13 10.18 3.62 28.15
CA PHE A 13 9.70 3.01 26.90
C PHE A 13 10.01 3.89 25.69
N ILE A 14 9.82 5.21 25.80
CA ILE A 14 10.14 6.19 24.75
C ILE A 14 11.66 6.17 24.48
N SER A 15 12.50 6.22 25.49
CA SER A 15 13.95 6.19 25.36
C SER A 15 14.43 4.91 24.65
N VAL A 16 13.92 3.75 25.02
CA VAL A 16 14.28 2.47 24.36
C VAL A 16 13.82 2.43 22.91
N MET A 17 12.68 3.06 22.58
CA MET A 17 12.22 3.13 21.19
C MET A 17 13.08 4.09 20.34
N GLU A 18 13.50 5.22 20.90
CA GLU A 18 14.39 6.16 20.23
C GLU A 18 15.76 5.53 19.97
N ASP A 19 16.35 4.87 20.96
CA ASP A 19 17.60 4.15 20.82
C ASP A 19 17.53 3.06 19.73
N ASN A 20 16.42 2.34 19.64
CA ASN A 20 16.20 1.33 18.63
C ASN A 20 16.03 1.93 17.22
N TRP A 21 15.39 3.11 17.09
CA TRP A 21 15.23 3.78 15.80
C TRP A 21 16.56 4.29 15.26
N ASP A 22 17.37 4.92 16.10
CA ASP A 22 18.70 5.40 15.72
C ASP A 22 19.64 4.25 15.35
N PHE A 23 19.56 3.14 16.08
CA PHE A 23 20.28 1.92 15.73
C PHE A 23 19.82 1.38 14.38
N LEU A 24 18.50 1.30 14.12
CA LEU A 24 17.96 0.89 12.84
C LEU A 24 18.51 1.74 11.70
N LEU A 25 18.45 3.06 11.83
CA LEU A 25 18.92 3.98 10.79
C LEU A 25 20.45 3.87 10.58
N SER A 26 21.22 3.66 11.64
CA SER A 26 22.66 3.43 11.57
C SER A 26 22.97 2.18 10.74
N GLU A 27 22.34 1.05 11.07
CA GLU A 27 22.53 -0.21 10.35
C GLU A 27 22.02 -0.13 8.90
N PHE A 28 20.89 0.54 8.68
CA PHE A 28 20.37 0.76 7.34
C PHE A 28 21.35 1.54 6.45
N ARG A 29 21.94 2.62 6.99
CA ARG A 29 22.97 3.41 6.29
C ARG A 29 24.23 2.62 6.07
N ARG A 30 24.71 1.87 7.07
CA ARG A 30 25.87 0.99 6.94
C ARG A 30 25.72 -0.03 5.82
N LEU A 31 24.52 -0.52 5.64
CA LEU A 31 24.14 -1.42 4.55
C LEU A 31 23.85 -0.70 3.22
N GLY A 32 24.14 0.59 3.11
CA GLY A 32 23.99 1.39 1.87
C GLY A 32 22.62 1.99 1.63
N GLY A 33 21.72 1.94 2.60
CA GLY A 33 20.48 2.68 2.58
C GLY A 33 20.70 4.17 2.84
N ILE A 34 19.74 5.00 2.45
CA ILE A 34 19.70 6.42 2.78
C ILE A 34 18.41 6.66 3.57
N ALA A 35 18.55 7.28 4.73
CA ALA A 35 17.42 7.73 5.54
C ALA A 35 17.82 9.06 6.19
N ASP A 36 17.66 10.16 5.43
CA ASP A 36 18.07 11.49 5.82
C ASP A 36 16.85 12.28 6.28
N ASN A 37 17.00 12.99 7.41
CA ASN A 37 16.00 13.86 7.97
C ASN A 37 14.64 13.14 8.20
N VAL A 38 14.67 11.92 8.71
CA VAL A 38 13.48 11.10 8.97
C VAL A 38 13.45 10.58 10.40
N CYS A 39 12.27 10.59 11.00
CA CYS A 39 11.98 9.94 12.28
C CYS A 39 10.65 9.22 12.21
N GLN A 40 10.49 8.21 13.05
CA GLN A 40 9.21 7.55 13.26
C GLN A 40 8.45 8.25 14.39
N LYS A 41 7.17 8.54 14.17
CA LYS A 41 6.27 9.11 15.18
C LYS A 41 4.87 8.55 15.04
N GLU A 42 4.11 8.64 16.11
CA GLU A 42 2.66 8.43 16.07
C GLU A 42 2.00 9.64 15.40
N GLY A 43 1.15 9.38 14.43
CA GLY A 43 0.41 10.38 13.67
C GLY A 43 -1.08 10.07 13.63
N GLU A 44 -1.81 10.79 12.80
CA GLU A 44 -3.26 10.64 12.61
C GLU A 44 -3.65 9.22 12.14
N TYR A 45 -2.79 8.58 11.37
CA TYR A 45 -3.02 7.25 10.77
C TYR A 45 -2.19 6.15 11.45
N GLY A 46 -1.86 6.34 12.72
CA GLY A 46 -0.95 5.47 13.46
C GLY A 46 0.52 5.86 13.23
N ARG A 47 1.42 4.91 13.46
CA ARG A 47 2.86 5.16 13.27
C ARG A 47 3.19 5.44 11.82
N GLY A 48 3.94 6.50 11.58
CA GLY A 48 4.38 6.93 10.26
C GLY A 48 5.79 7.52 10.27
N ILE A 49 6.27 7.91 9.11
CA ILE A 49 7.57 8.55 8.93
C ILE A 49 7.39 10.06 8.76
N PHE A 50 8.15 10.84 9.52
CA PHE A 50 8.08 12.29 9.56
C PHE A 50 9.45 12.90 9.27
N SER A 51 9.46 14.14 8.78
CA SER A 51 10.66 14.96 8.73
C SER A 51 11.07 15.40 10.13
N VAL A 52 12.36 15.26 10.48
CA VAL A 52 12.92 15.77 11.75
C VAL A 52 13.04 17.29 11.72
N ASN A 53 13.67 17.82 10.66
CA ASN A 53 13.86 19.25 10.44
C ASN A 53 12.98 19.71 9.28
N PRO A 54 12.01 20.63 9.53
CA PRO A 54 11.07 21.11 8.52
C PRO A 54 11.75 21.89 7.38
N SER A 55 12.92 22.45 7.62
CA SER A 55 13.67 23.23 6.62
C SER A 55 14.49 22.36 5.68
N LEU A 56 14.60 21.08 5.95
CA LEU A 56 15.36 20.12 5.15
C LEU A 56 14.42 19.10 4.48
N ARG A 57 14.83 18.62 3.31
CA ARG A 57 14.12 17.55 2.62
C ARG A 57 14.35 16.21 3.30
N ALA A 58 13.29 15.44 3.49
CA ALA A 58 13.40 14.06 3.86
C ALA A 58 13.75 13.20 2.63
N ARG A 59 14.57 12.18 2.82
CA ARG A 59 14.97 11.24 1.78
C ARG A 59 15.10 9.83 2.35
N ILE A 60 14.48 8.88 1.67
CA ILE A 60 14.66 7.45 1.93
C ILE A 60 15.07 6.79 0.61
N PHE A 61 16.09 5.96 0.65
CA PHE A 61 16.46 5.08 -0.44
C PHE A 61 16.82 3.71 0.12
N THR A 62 16.10 2.68 -0.33
CA THR A 62 16.38 1.29 0.03
C THR A 62 17.04 0.61 -1.16
N PRO A 63 18.33 0.25 -1.07
CA PRO A 63 19.03 -0.40 -2.17
C PRO A 63 18.50 -1.82 -2.41
N SER A 64 18.59 -2.28 -3.66
CA SER A 64 18.03 -3.56 -4.10
C SER A 64 18.48 -4.77 -3.25
N LYS A 65 19.69 -4.73 -2.71
CA LYS A 65 20.21 -5.79 -1.82
C LYS A 65 19.48 -5.91 -0.49
N LEU A 66 18.80 -4.86 -0.03
CA LEU A 66 17.98 -4.86 1.19
C LEU A 66 16.51 -5.22 0.95
N LEU A 67 16.11 -5.35 -0.31
CA LEU A 67 14.76 -5.75 -0.67
C LEU A 67 14.61 -7.26 -0.52
N VAL A 68 13.75 -7.70 0.39
CA VAL A 68 13.51 -9.12 0.64
C VAL A 68 12.27 -9.56 -0.13
N LYS A 69 12.39 -10.57 -1.00
CA LYS A 69 11.25 -11.10 -1.73
C LYS A 69 10.23 -11.68 -0.76
N LYS A 70 8.96 -11.35 -0.96
CA LYS A 70 7.85 -11.82 -0.13
C LYS A 70 7.85 -13.36 -0.01
N ASP A 71 8.09 -14.06 -1.12
CA ASP A 71 8.08 -15.51 -1.16
C ASP A 71 9.28 -16.17 -0.46
N ASP A 72 10.32 -15.39 -0.15
CA ASP A 72 11.49 -15.84 0.60
C ASP A 72 11.29 -15.70 2.13
N ILE A 73 10.14 -15.16 2.56
CA ILE A 73 9.83 -14.94 3.98
C ILE A 73 8.95 -16.09 4.50
N TYR A 74 9.31 -16.59 5.67
CA TYR A 74 8.53 -17.60 6.39
C TYR A 74 8.32 -17.21 7.85
N LEU A 75 7.44 -17.93 8.53
CA LEU A 75 7.17 -17.75 9.95
C LEU A 75 7.93 -18.84 10.76
N GLU A 76 8.73 -18.39 11.73
CA GLU A 76 9.44 -19.22 12.69
C GLU A 76 9.18 -18.64 14.08
N ASP A 77 8.56 -19.43 14.96
CA ASP A 77 8.24 -19.02 16.35
C ASP A 77 7.51 -17.65 16.41
N ASN A 78 6.50 -17.49 15.59
CA ASN A 78 5.75 -16.22 15.44
C ASN A 78 6.56 -15.02 14.93
N LYS A 79 7.76 -15.21 14.41
CA LYS A 79 8.63 -14.17 13.87
C LYS A 79 8.82 -14.34 12.36
N LEU A 80 8.86 -13.23 11.63
CA LEU A 80 9.18 -13.27 10.21
C LEU A 80 10.68 -13.44 10.02
N ARG A 81 11.05 -14.43 9.21
CA ARG A 81 12.46 -14.77 8.93
C ARG A 81 12.65 -15.01 7.44
N ILE A 82 13.87 -14.81 6.96
CA ILE A 82 14.25 -15.15 5.58
C ILE A 82 14.60 -16.64 5.54
N LYS A 83 14.02 -17.39 4.58
CA LYS A 83 14.28 -18.82 4.36
C LYS A 83 15.78 -19.09 4.25
N LYS A 84 16.26 -20.17 4.90
CA LYS A 84 17.68 -20.50 5.00
C LYS A 84 18.32 -20.81 3.65
N ASP A 85 17.57 -21.37 2.72
CA ASP A 85 17.98 -21.75 1.35
C ASP A 85 18.11 -20.57 0.37
N LYS A 86 17.82 -19.34 0.81
CA LYS A 86 17.85 -18.12 -0.03
C LYS A 86 19.16 -17.36 0.11
N GLU A 87 19.60 -16.76 -1.01
CA GLU A 87 20.87 -16.06 -1.15
C GLU A 87 20.84 -14.65 -0.54
N TYR A 88 20.71 -14.59 0.78
CA TYR A 88 20.90 -13.36 1.55
C TYR A 88 22.05 -13.58 2.53
N ASN A 89 23.00 -12.63 2.59
CA ASN A 89 24.08 -12.72 3.56
C ASN A 89 23.58 -12.53 5.00
N GLN A 90 24.41 -12.88 5.98
CA GLN A 90 24.02 -12.87 7.39
C GLN A 90 23.69 -11.46 7.90
N GLU A 91 24.35 -10.43 7.39
CA GLU A 91 24.09 -9.04 7.80
C GLU A 91 22.68 -8.60 7.37
N ILE A 92 22.25 -8.93 6.14
CA ILE A 92 20.91 -8.64 5.64
C ILE A 92 19.87 -9.41 6.46
N ARG A 93 20.14 -10.68 6.80
CA ARG A 93 19.24 -11.47 7.65
C ARG A 93 19.09 -10.85 9.04
N ASN A 94 20.19 -10.46 9.66
CA ASN A 94 20.20 -9.83 10.98
C ASN A 94 19.43 -8.50 10.96
N PHE A 95 19.68 -7.66 9.95
CA PHE A 95 18.98 -6.40 9.76
C PHE A 95 17.48 -6.62 9.54
N PHE A 96 17.08 -7.53 8.66
CA PHE A 96 15.68 -7.85 8.40
C PHE A 96 14.96 -8.36 9.66
N ASN A 97 15.61 -9.25 10.41
CA ASN A 97 15.08 -9.79 11.66
C ASN A 97 14.85 -8.68 12.69
N PHE A 98 15.85 -7.83 12.89
CA PHE A 98 15.76 -6.70 13.82
C PHE A 98 14.64 -5.74 13.41
N TYR A 99 14.58 -5.41 12.11
CA TYR A 99 13.55 -4.54 11.57
C TYR A 99 12.14 -5.12 11.77
N GLN A 100 11.93 -6.37 11.41
CA GLN A 100 10.61 -7.01 11.54
C GLN A 100 10.19 -7.15 12.99
N ASP A 101 11.10 -7.52 13.87
CA ASP A 101 10.79 -7.75 15.29
C ASP A 101 10.48 -6.45 16.05
N ASN A 102 11.07 -5.32 15.68
CA ASN A 102 10.96 -4.08 16.44
C ASN A 102 10.11 -2.98 15.77
N PHE A 103 9.95 -2.98 14.45
CA PHE A 103 9.34 -1.84 13.75
C PHE A 103 8.17 -2.22 12.85
N SER A 104 8.03 -3.47 12.44
CA SER A 104 7.04 -3.89 11.48
C SER A 104 6.13 -4.99 12.06
N TRP A 105 6.45 -6.25 11.86
CA TRP A 105 5.64 -7.39 12.33
C TRP A 105 5.48 -7.44 13.85
N GLY A 106 6.58 -7.42 14.58
CA GLY A 106 6.63 -7.59 16.04
C GLY A 106 6.20 -6.34 16.83
N SER A 107 6.04 -5.20 16.17
CA SER A 107 5.63 -3.95 16.83
C SER A 107 4.13 -3.66 16.69
N GLY A 108 3.29 -4.68 16.72
CA GLY A 108 1.83 -4.58 16.61
C GLY A 108 1.28 -4.89 15.23
N GLY A 109 2.13 -5.10 14.23
CA GLY A 109 1.70 -5.40 12.87
C GLY A 109 0.99 -6.75 12.75
N LYS A 110 1.46 -7.76 13.50
CA LYS A 110 0.81 -9.08 13.60
C LYS A 110 -0.58 -8.96 14.20
N GLU A 111 -0.67 -8.34 15.38
CA GLU A 111 -1.91 -8.23 16.16
C GLU A 111 -2.98 -7.47 15.41
N THR A 112 -2.61 -6.35 14.78
CA THR A 112 -3.52 -5.55 13.96
C THR A 112 -4.05 -6.35 12.77
N THR A 113 -3.16 -7.09 12.07
CA THR A 113 -3.56 -7.92 10.93
C THR A 113 -4.45 -9.08 11.38
N GLU A 114 -4.13 -9.71 12.51
CA GLU A 114 -4.93 -10.80 13.06
C GLU A 114 -6.33 -10.34 13.45
N LEU A 115 -6.45 -9.19 14.12
CA LEU A 115 -7.75 -8.61 14.47
C LEU A 115 -8.60 -8.33 13.23
N PHE A 116 -7.99 -7.76 12.19
CA PHE A 116 -8.64 -7.49 10.92
C PHE A 116 -9.15 -8.77 10.26
N GLU A 117 -8.29 -9.79 10.11
CA GLU A 117 -8.67 -11.06 9.48
C GLU A 117 -9.73 -11.82 10.29
N LYS A 118 -9.67 -11.78 11.63
CA LYS A 118 -10.72 -12.32 12.49
C LYS A 118 -12.05 -11.64 12.21
N GLY A 119 -12.09 -10.31 12.09
CA GLY A 119 -13.29 -9.56 11.71
C GLY A 119 -13.86 -10.03 10.37
N LEU A 120 -13.02 -10.16 9.34
CA LEU A 120 -13.46 -10.62 8.01
C LEU A 120 -13.96 -12.07 8.02
N SER A 121 -13.39 -12.94 8.84
CA SER A 121 -13.79 -14.34 8.93
C SER A 121 -15.23 -14.53 9.43
N LEU A 122 -15.76 -13.57 10.19
CA LEU A 122 -17.13 -13.58 10.72
C LEU A 122 -18.21 -13.24 9.69
N PHE A 123 -17.82 -12.78 8.50
CA PHE A 123 -18.80 -12.47 7.44
C PHE A 123 -19.52 -13.75 6.96
N ASN A 124 -20.83 -13.64 6.76
CA ASN A 124 -21.62 -14.73 6.22
C ASN A 124 -21.31 -14.98 4.73
N SER A 125 -21.76 -16.12 4.21
CA SER A 125 -21.46 -16.55 2.83
C SER A 125 -21.97 -15.53 1.80
N ASN A 126 -23.17 -14.97 1.98
CA ASN A 126 -23.73 -14.00 1.03
C ASN A 126 -22.84 -12.73 0.94
N LEU A 127 -22.35 -12.23 2.07
CA LEU A 127 -21.47 -11.08 2.09
C LEU A 127 -20.11 -11.40 1.47
N LYS A 128 -19.57 -12.59 1.72
CA LYS A 128 -18.31 -13.05 1.09
C LYS A 128 -18.44 -13.12 -0.43
N GLU A 129 -19.56 -13.60 -0.95
CA GLU A 129 -19.84 -13.63 -2.38
C GLU A 129 -19.95 -12.22 -2.98
N LEU A 130 -20.59 -11.28 -2.29
CA LEU A 130 -20.63 -9.88 -2.73
C LEU A 130 -19.25 -9.24 -2.75
N ILE A 131 -18.43 -9.49 -1.72
CA ILE A 131 -17.04 -9.01 -1.66
C ILE A 131 -16.23 -9.59 -2.82
N LYS A 132 -16.34 -10.89 -3.07
CA LYS A 132 -15.67 -11.55 -4.19
C LYS A 132 -16.06 -10.91 -5.53
N LYS A 133 -17.36 -10.65 -5.72
CA LYS A 133 -17.88 -10.06 -6.95
C LYS A 133 -17.44 -8.61 -7.18
N TYR A 134 -17.49 -7.77 -6.15
CA TYR A 134 -17.32 -6.32 -6.30
C TYR A 134 -15.96 -5.79 -5.84
N ALA A 135 -15.32 -6.41 -4.86
CA ALA A 135 -13.98 -6.05 -4.43
C ALA A 135 -12.90 -6.92 -5.07
N LEU A 136 -13.27 -7.98 -5.79
CA LEU A 136 -12.36 -8.97 -6.39
C LEU A 136 -11.44 -9.63 -5.33
N VAL A 137 -11.94 -9.79 -4.12
CA VAL A 137 -11.24 -10.42 -3.00
C VAL A 137 -11.99 -11.68 -2.58
N ASP A 138 -11.39 -12.83 -2.79
CA ASP A 138 -11.94 -14.11 -2.36
C ASP A 138 -11.53 -14.40 -0.91
N LEU A 139 -12.43 -14.07 0.03
CA LEU A 139 -12.18 -14.28 1.46
C LEU A 139 -12.13 -15.76 1.84
N GLU A 140 -12.84 -16.65 1.13
CA GLU A 140 -12.81 -18.07 1.41
C GLU A 140 -11.46 -18.67 1.00
N GLU A 141 -10.96 -18.32 -0.18
CA GLU A 141 -9.62 -18.72 -0.61
C GLU A 141 -8.53 -18.12 0.30
N ARG A 142 -8.68 -16.85 0.66
CA ARG A 142 -7.74 -16.13 1.55
C ARG A 142 -7.61 -16.78 2.92
N HIS A 143 -8.70 -17.31 3.47
CA HIS A 143 -8.73 -17.94 4.79
C HIS A 143 -8.46 -19.45 4.77
N LYS A 144 -8.10 -20.00 3.61
CA LYS A 144 -7.68 -21.41 3.53
C LYS A 144 -6.32 -21.64 4.20
N GLY A 145 -6.23 -22.75 4.92
CA GLY A 145 -5.00 -23.23 5.51
C GLY A 145 -4.80 -22.84 6.98
N LYS A 146 -3.55 -22.88 7.42
CA LYS A 146 -3.20 -22.55 8.81
C LYS A 146 -3.36 -21.03 9.04
N TRP A 147 -4.01 -20.66 10.14
CA TRP A 147 -4.33 -19.28 10.48
C TRP A 147 -3.10 -18.36 10.52
N ASP A 148 -2.00 -18.82 11.09
CA ASP A 148 -0.75 -18.05 11.11
C ASP A 148 -0.23 -17.72 9.69
N ASN A 149 -0.43 -18.61 8.73
CA ASN A 149 -0.08 -18.33 7.33
C ASN A 149 -1.03 -17.32 6.69
N VAL A 150 -2.31 -17.34 7.04
CA VAL A 150 -3.29 -16.32 6.60
C VAL A 150 -2.82 -14.94 7.07
N ILE A 151 -2.54 -14.80 8.37
CA ILE A 151 -2.08 -13.54 8.95
C ILE A 151 -0.77 -13.08 8.31
N LYS A 152 0.24 -13.97 8.23
CA LYS A 152 1.52 -13.66 7.57
C LYS A 152 1.32 -13.18 6.13
N ASN A 153 0.54 -13.91 5.35
CA ASN A 153 0.34 -13.59 3.93
C ASN A 153 -0.35 -12.25 3.76
N GLN A 154 -1.38 -11.96 4.56
CA GLN A 154 -2.06 -10.67 4.52
C GLN A 154 -1.14 -9.53 4.95
N PHE A 155 -0.41 -9.69 6.03
CA PHE A 155 0.56 -8.70 6.48
C PHE A 155 1.58 -8.36 5.38
N LEU A 156 2.17 -9.39 4.76
CA LEU A 156 3.14 -9.20 3.69
C LEU A 156 2.51 -8.61 2.42
N ASN A 157 1.26 -9.00 2.08
CA ASN A 157 0.56 -8.44 0.93
C ASN A 157 0.28 -6.94 1.09
N ALA A 158 -0.08 -6.52 2.29
CA ALA A 158 -0.36 -5.11 2.58
C ALA A 158 0.89 -4.21 2.56
N ARG A 159 2.09 -4.78 2.58
CA ARG A 159 3.37 -4.06 2.68
C ARG A 159 4.32 -4.29 1.51
N ALA A 160 4.05 -5.33 0.71
CA ALA A 160 4.91 -5.64 -0.42
C ALA A 160 4.74 -4.64 -1.55
N VAL A 161 5.84 -4.24 -2.14
CA VAL A 161 5.87 -3.42 -3.35
C VAL A 161 6.42 -4.23 -4.52
N LYS A 162 5.98 -3.91 -5.74
CA LYS A 162 6.48 -4.56 -6.95
C LYS A 162 7.85 -3.97 -7.28
N PHE A 163 8.87 -4.82 -7.27
CA PHE A 163 10.20 -4.47 -7.72
C PHE A 163 10.64 -5.45 -8.78
N ARG A 164 10.86 -4.96 -10.01
CA ARG A 164 11.09 -5.82 -11.18
C ARG A 164 9.95 -6.84 -11.35
N LYS A 165 10.25 -8.13 -11.29
CA LYS A 165 9.27 -9.24 -11.45
C LYS A 165 8.78 -9.84 -10.12
N SER A 166 9.18 -9.27 -8.97
CA SER A 166 8.89 -9.82 -7.65
C SER A 166 8.16 -8.81 -6.76
N LEU A 167 7.37 -9.32 -5.83
CA LEU A 167 6.89 -8.55 -4.68
C LEU A 167 7.95 -8.61 -3.59
N VAL A 168 8.34 -7.46 -3.07
CA VAL A 168 9.41 -7.34 -2.06
C VAL A 168 8.94 -6.51 -0.86
N ILE A 169 9.49 -6.83 0.31
CA ILE A 169 9.41 -5.96 1.48
C ILE A 169 10.60 -5.01 1.43
N ALA A 170 10.31 -3.73 1.51
CA ALA A 170 11.30 -2.66 1.49
C ALA A 170 11.37 -2.03 2.89
N PRO A 171 12.40 -2.34 3.70
CA PRO A 171 12.54 -1.78 5.05
C PRO A 171 12.49 -0.25 5.06
N ILE A 172 11.87 0.31 6.10
CA ILE A 172 11.53 1.73 6.32
C ILE A 172 10.40 2.21 5.38
N TRP A 173 10.36 1.76 4.13
CA TRP A 173 9.33 2.10 3.17
C TRP A 173 7.95 1.60 3.54
N ASP A 174 7.86 0.39 4.07
CA ASP A 174 6.59 -0.21 4.50
C ASP A 174 6.01 0.46 5.78
N LEU A 175 6.71 1.45 6.33
CA LEU A 175 6.24 2.33 7.41
C LEU A 175 5.70 3.68 6.89
N VAL A 176 5.84 3.98 5.60
CA VAL A 176 5.35 5.22 4.99
C VAL A 176 3.87 5.07 4.68
N ASN A 177 3.04 5.91 5.30
CA ASN A 177 1.59 5.83 5.15
C ASN A 177 1.09 6.29 3.77
N HIS A 178 -0.11 5.84 3.44
CA HIS A 178 -0.79 6.21 2.22
C HIS A 178 -1.37 7.63 2.29
N LYS A 179 -1.29 8.32 1.15
CA LYS A 179 -2.13 9.48 0.86
C LYS A 179 -2.47 9.48 -0.62
N VAL A 180 -3.75 9.62 -0.91
CA VAL A 180 -4.22 9.78 -2.29
C VAL A 180 -3.56 11.00 -2.93
N ARG A 181 -3.15 10.89 -4.20
CA ARG A 181 -2.47 11.94 -4.97
C ARG A 181 -1.11 12.39 -4.43
N SER A 182 -0.55 11.71 -3.44
CA SER A 182 0.86 11.88 -3.15
C SER A 182 1.69 11.34 -4.30
N LEU A 183 2.90 11.86 -4.41
CA LEU A 183 3.85 11.37 -5.40
C LEU A 183 4.13 9.88 -5.14
N PRO A 184 4.14 9.03 -6.18
CA PRO A 184 4.56 7.65 -6.03
C PRO A 184 6.05 7.59 -5.67
N PHE A 185 6.48 6.48 -5.10
CA PHE A 185 7.90 6.21 -4.95
C PHE A 185 8.55 5.93 -6.31
N ILE A 186 9.85 6.16 -6.36
CA ILE A 186 10.65 5.96 -7.56
C ILE A 186 11.30 4.59 -7.49
N ILE A 187 11.02 3.75 -8.48
CA ILE A 187 11.67 2.44 -8.64
C ILE A 187 12.74 2.60 -9.72
N CYS A 188 13.99 2.28 -9.38
CA CYS A 188 15.11 2.21 -10.29
C CYS A 188 15.83 0.86 -10.17
N GLU A 189 16.84 0.61 -10.99
CA GLU A 189 17.58 -0.67 -10.94
C GLU A 189 18.27 -0.88 -9.60
N GLU A 190 18.75 0.19 -9.00
CA GLU A 190 19.50 0.20 -7.74
C GLU A 190 18.60 -0.01 -6.51
N GLY A 191 17.31 0.28 -6.60
CA GLY A 191 16.42 0.16 -5.45
C GLY A 191 15.14 0.99 -5.53
N ILE A 192 14.60 1.36 -4.36
CA ILE A 192 13.37 2.13 -4.19
C ILE A 192 13.69 3.42 -3.44
N SER A 193 13.23 4.56 -3.96
CA SER A 193 13.51 5.89 -3.41
C SER A 193 12.24 6.70 -3.19
N THR A 194 12.23 7.58 -2.18
CA THR A 194 11.25 8.66 -2.09
C THR A 194 11.38 9.61 -3.28
N PRO A 195 10.28 10.19 -3.76
CA PRO A 195 10.35 11.39 -4.58
C PRO A 195 11.00 12.54 -3.78
N LYS A 196 11.33 13.61 -4.46
CA LYS A 196 11.83 14.83 -3.81
C LYS A 196 10.67 15.55 -3.12
N TYR A 197 10.48 15.28 -1.84
CA TYR A 197 9.50 16.03 -1.04
C TYR A 197 9.98 17.45 -0.75
N PRO A 198 9.07 18.42 -0.70
CA PRO A 198 9.39 19.74 -0.17
C PRO A 198 9.80 19.63 1.31
N ALA A 199 10.56 20.59 1.79
CA ALA A 199 10.85 20.72 3.22
C ALA A 199 9.52 20.91 3.97
N SER A 200 9.24 20.05 4.96
CA SER A 200 7.99 20.08 5.72
C SER A 200 8.11 19.23 6.99
N ASN A 201 7.42 19.66 8.06
CA ASN A 201 7.19 18.85 9.27
C ASN A 201 6.13 17.77 9.07
N ALA A 202 5.47 17.75 7.93
CA ALA A 202 4.39 16.83 7.68
C ALA A 202 4.91 15.38 7.63
N GLU A 203 4.00 14.47 7.89
CA GLU A 203 4.21 13.06 7.65
C GLU A 203 4.55 12.82 6.18
N ILE A 204 5.60 12.03 5.95
CA ILE A 204 5.96 11.57 4.62
C ILE A 204 4.94 10.52 4.22
N ARG A 205 4.23 10.77 3.14
CA ARG A 205 3.18 9.89 2.62
C ARG A 205 3.37 9.68 1.14
N HIS A 206 2.96 8.53 0.63
CA HIS A 206 2.96 8.24 -0.79
C HIS A 206 1.66 7.57 -1.24
N SER A 207 1.36 7.62 -2.54
CA SER A 207 0.22 6.87 -3.09
C SER A 207 0.60 5.40 -3.22
N TYR A 208 -0.16 4.51 -2.58
CA TYR A 208 0.06 3.07 -2.72
C TYR A 208 -0.35 2.60 -4.12
N ASN A 209 -1.55 2.97 -4.55
CA ASN A 209 -2.11 2.64 -5.86
C ASN A 209 -3.45 3.35 -6.08
N ASN A 210 -3.95 3.28 -7.31
CA ASN A 210 -5.29 3.75 -7.68
C ASN A 210 -6.27 2.57 -7.73
N ILE A 211 -6.79 2.17 -6.59
CA ILE A 211 -7.79 1.10 -6.48
C ILE A 211 -9.06 1.62 -5.82
N SER A 212 -10.18 0.92 -6.04
CA SER A 212 -11.43 1.29 -5.37
C SER A 212 -11.28 1.29 -3.84
N PRO A 213 -11.98 2.18 -3.12
CA PRO A 213 -11.95 2.22 -1.66
C PRO A 213 -12.27 0.86 -1.01
N LEU A 214 -13.22 0.13 -1.60
CA LEU A 214 -13.59 -1.21 -1.12
C LEU A 214 -12.42 -2.21 -1.23
N LYS A 215 -11.76 -2.24 -2.39
CA LYS A 215 -10.58 -3.10 -2.59
C LYS A 215 -9.43 -2.68 -1.69
N ARG A 216 -9.24 -1.38 -1.49
CA ARG A 216 -8.24 -0.83 -0.55
C ARG A 216 -8.47 -1.32 0.87
N PHE A 217 -9.72 -1.27 1.33
CA PHE A 217 -10.07 -1.80 2.65
C PHE A 217 -9.68 -3.28 2.80
N PHE A 218 -10.08 -4.13 1.86
CA PHE A 218 -9.73 -5.56 1.93
C PHE A 218 -8.25 -5.85 1.72
N SER A 219 -7.50 -4.97 1.05
CA SER A 219 -6.06 -5.14 0.83
C SER A 219 -5.21 -4.61 1.97
N TYR A 220 -5.57 -3.46 2.54
CA TYR A 220 -4.73 -2.73 3.48
C TYR A 220 -5.36 -2.50 4.85
N GLY A 221 -6.64 -2.78 5.04
CA GLY A 221 -7.35 -2.62 6.31
C GLY A 221 -7.84 -1.21 6.62
N PHE A 222 -7.80 -0.28 5.66
CA PHE A 222 -8.29 1.08 5.87
C PHE A 222 -9.10 1.60 4.68
N PHE A 223 -9.96 2.57 4.94
CA PHE A 223 -10.65 3.35 3.92
C PHE A 223 -9.92 4.67 3.65
N SER A 224 -10.00 5.11 2.41
CA SER A 224 -9.65 6.47 2.02
C SER A 224 -10.94 7.15 1.51
N GLU A 225 -11.34 8.22 2.16
CA GLU A 225 -12.53 8.99 1.80
C GLU A 225 -12.25 9.99 0.66
N GLU A 226 -10.97 10.19 0.32
CA GLU A 226 -10.55 11.27 -0.55
C GLU A 226 -10.85 11.03 -2.02
N THR A 227 -10.79 9.77 -2.50
CA THR A 227 -11.00 9.44 -3.92
C THR A 227 -11.76 8.14 -4.07
N ILE A 228 -12.85 8.18 -4.82
CA ILE A 228 -13.58 6.99 -5.26
C ILE A 228 -13.04 6.58 -6.62
N ILE A 229 -12.50 5.37 -6.69
CA ILE A 229 -11.99 4.77 -7.92
C ILE A 229 -13.00 3.76 -8.43
N PHE A 230 -13.37 3.90 -9.70
CA PHE A 230 -14.27 2.97 -10.37
C PHE A 230 -13.48 1.87 -11.06
N SER A 231 -13.54 0.68 -10.49
CA SER A 231 -12.88 -0.52 -11.02
C SER A 231 -13.70 -1.79 -10.76
N ILE A 232 -15.02 -1.62 -10.62
CA ILE A 232 -15.95 -2.73 -10.43
C ILE A 232 -16.21 -3.39 -11.77
N PRO A 233 -16.19 -4.73 -11.88
CA PRO A 233 -16.51 -5.43 -13.11
C PRO A 233 -17.91 -5.08 -13.60
N PHE A 234 -18.00 -4.58 -14.83
CA PHE A 234 -19.28 -4.27 -15.50
C PHE A 234 -19.17 -4.42 -17.02
N SER A 235 -20.29 -4.47 -17.67
CA SER A 235 -20.40 -4.49 -19.13
C SER A 235 -21.69 -3.74 -19.50
N ILE A 236 -21.54 -2.68 -20.29
CA ILE A 236 -22.66 -1.84 -20.77
C ILE A 236 -22.55 -1.75 -22.28
N TYR A 237 -23.64 -2.01 -22.97
CA TYR A 237 -23.78 -1.75 -24.40
C TYR A 237 -24.67 -0.53 -24.61
N ILE A 238 -24.16 0.49 -25.31
CA ILE A 238 -24.90 1.70 -25.66
C ILE A 238 -25.32 1.52 -27.11
N GLU A 239 -26.59 1.12 -27.31
CA GLU A 239 -27.13 0.71 -28.59
C GLU A 239 -27.10 1.86 -29.61
N GLU A 240 -27.45 3.08 -29.19
CA GLU A 240 -27.51 4.28 -30.06
C GLU A 240 -26.13 4.64 -30.63
N LEU A 241 -25.08 4.28 -29.96
CA LEU A 241 -23.69 4.55 -30.38
C LEU A 241 -23.02 3.31 -30.95
N GLY A 242 -23.58 2.13 -30.80
CA GLY A 242 -22.97 0.87 -31.14
C GLY A 242 -21.70 0.59 -30.33
N ILE A 243 -21.59 1.12 -29.10
CA ILE A 243 -20.39 1.07 -28.29
C ILE A 243 -20.61 0.12 -27.11
N HIS A 244 -19.61 -0.71 -26.87
CA HIS A 244 -19.53 -1.57 -25.69
C HIS A 244 -18.49 -1.02 -24.72
N ILE A 245 -18.90 -0.67 -23.51
CA ILE A 245 -18.02 -0.22 -22.43
C ILE A 245 -17.92 -1.34 -21.41
N SER A 246 -16.70 -1.72 -21.07
CA SER A 246 -16.43 -2.78 -20.08
C SER A 246 -15.34 -2.40 -19.10
N CYS A 247 -15.47 -2.93 -17.89
CA CYS A 247 -14.43 -2.95 -16.88
C CYS A 247 -14.31 -4.39 -16.37
N LYS A 248 -13.11 -4.95 -16.42
CA LYS A 248 -12.84 -6.30 -15.88
C LYS A 248 -12.58 -6.29 -14.38
N GLY A 249 -12.45 -5.10 -13.81
CA GLY A 249 -11.91 -4.86 -12.48
C GLY A 249 -10.38 -4.87 -12.49
N MET A 250 -9.79 -4.11 -11.55
CA MET A 250 -8.32 -4.04 -11.47
C MET A 250 -7.72 -5.35 -11.03
N ASP A 251 -6.73 -5.83 -11.77
CA ASP A 251 -5.78 -6.80 -11.26
C ASP A 251 -4.93 -6.15 -10.16
N LEU A 252 -4.62 -6.90 -9.11
CA LEU A 252 -3.74 -6.47 -8.01
C LEU A 252 -2.36 -5.99 -8.49
N ASN A 253 -1.97 -6.39 -9.69
CA ASN A 253 -0.67 -6.08 -10.29
C ASN A 253 -0.68 -4.87 -11.22
N ASN A 254 -1.82 -4.23 -11.46
CA ASN A 254 -1.93 -3.12 -12.39
C ASN A 254 -2.56 -1.90 -11.70
N ASP A 255 -1.70 -0.99 -11.23
CA ASP A 255 -2.09 0.21 -10.48
C ASP A 255 -2.41 1.40 -11.38
N SER A 256 -2.45 1.19 -12.70
CA SER A 256 -2.65 2.26 -13.68
C SER A 256 -4.12 2.39 -14.06
N MET A 257 -4.57 3.61 -14.20
CA MET A 257 -5.82 3.90 -14.90
C MET A 257 -5.72 3.40 -16.33
N ILE A 258 -6.67 2.57 -16.76
CA ILE A 258 -6.75 2.05 -18.11
C ILE A 258 -7.92 2.70 -18.82
N ILE A 259 -7.64 3.33 -19.95
CA ILE A 259 -8.62 3.82 -20.92
C ILE A 259 -8.13 3.34 -22.28
N GLU A 260 -8.71 2.28 -22.78
CA GLU A 260 -8.34 1.68 -24.05
C GLU A 260 -9.55 1.58 -24.97
N ARG A 261 -9.30 1.80 -26.28
CA ARG A 261 -10.31 1.60 -27.31
C ARG A 261 -9.81 0.59 -28.35
N SER A 262 -10.62 -0.41 -28.65
CA SER A 262 -10.42 -1.34 -29.73
C SER A 262 -11.68 -1.43 -30.57
N GLY A 263 -11.73 -0.70 -31.69
CA GLY A 263 -12.95 -0.54 -32.49
C GLY A 263 -14.08 0.08 -31.66
N ASN A 264 -15.18 -0.63 -31.50
CA ASN A 264 -16.34 -0.20 -30.73
C ASN A 264 -16.26 -0.64 -29.24
N ASN A 265 -15.21 -1.32 -28.85
CA ASN A 265 -15.03 -1.71 -27.43
C ASN A 265 -14.17 -0.68 -26.72
N ILE A 266 -14.63 -0.23 -25.55
CA ILE A 266 -13.94 0.67 -24.65
C ILE A 266 -13.71 -0.06 -23.34
N ILE A 267 -12.48 -0.10 -22.88
CA ILE A 267 -12.09 -0.68 -21.59
C ILE A 267 -11.73 0.46 -20.65
N LEU A 268 -12.39 0.53 -19.51
CA LEU A 268 -12.20 1.54 -18.48
C LEU A 268 -11.87 0.87 -17.15
N GLU A 269 -10.67 1.10 -16.61
CA GLU A 269 -10.29 0.55 -15.30
C GLU A 269 -9.56 1.60 -14.46
N GLY A 270 -9.77 1.56 -13.14
CA GLY A 270 -9.07 2.43 -12.19
C GLY A 270 -9.39 3.91 -12.33
N LEU A 271 -10.59 4.26 -12.80
CA LEU A 271 -10.99 5.65 -13.00
C LEU A 271 -11.31 6.33 -11.66
N PRO A 272 -10.64 7.42 -11.30
CA PRO A 272 -11.05 8.28 -10.21
C PRO A 272 -12.30 9.08 -10.60
N ILE A 273 -13.42 8.78 -9.97
CA ILE A 273 -14.72 9.35 -10.30
C ILE A 273 -15.24 10.39 -9.31
N ALA A 274 -14.69 10.42 -8.11
CA ALA A 274 -15.04 11.43 -7.10
C ALA A 274 -13.89 11.63 -6.11
N ASP A 275 -13.73 12.86 -5.67
CA ASP A 275 -12.75 13.24 -4.64
C ASP A 275 -13.28 14.47 -3.89
N VAL A 276 -13.36 14.38 -2.56
CA VAL A 276 -13.93 15.44 -1.72
C VAL A 276 -13.15 16.77 -1.82
N ASN A 277 -11.85 16.69 -2.09
CA ASN A 277 -10.96 17.83 -2.23
C ASN A 277 -10.86 18.34 -3.68
N HIS A 278 -11.46 17.64 -4.64
CA HIS A 278 -11.38 17.97 -6.06
C HIS A 278 -12.69 17.66 -6.79
N PRO A 279 -13.72 18.49 -6.60
CA PRO A 279 -15.07 18.23 -7.13
C PRO A 279 -15.14 18.21 -8.67
N ARG A 280 -14.16 18.81 -9.36
CA ARG A 280 -14.07 18.78 -10.84
C ARG A 280 -13.40 17.53 -11.40
N LEU A 281 -12.86 16.66 -10.56
CA LEU A 281 -12.16 15.47 -10.97
C LEU A 281 -12.91 14.60 -11.99
N PRO A 282 -14.22 14.34 -11.84
CA PRO A 282 -14.96 13.57 -12.83
C PRO A 282 -14.93 14.18 -14.23
N TYR A 283 -15.03 15.50 -14.32
CA TYR A 283 -14.99 16.22 -15.60
C TYR A 283 -13.61 16.13 -16.26
N ASP A 284 -12.55 16.33 -15.49
CA ASP A 284 -11.17 16.25 -16.00
C ASP A 284 -10.86 14.87 -16.57
N TYR A 285 -11.32 13.80 -15.90
CA TYR A 285 -11.17 12.43 -16.39
C TYR A 285 -12.11 12.11 -17.55
N PHE A 286 -13.30 12.64 -17.55
CA PHE A 286 -14.23 12.50 -18.68
C PHE A 286 -13.64 13.11 -19.96
N ASP A 287 -13.05 14.29 -19.87
CA ASP A 287 -12.35 14.92 -20.98
C ASP A 287 -11.13 14.10 -21.45
N GLU A 288 -10.41 13.46 -20.52
CA GLU A 288 -9.32 12.56 -20.87
C GLU A 288 -9.82 11.29 -21.56
N ILE A 289 -10.94 10.72 -21.08
CA ILE A 289 -11.59 9.59 -21.72
C ILE A 289 -11.98 9.97 -23.15
N LEU A 290 -12.68 11.08 -23.34
CA LEU A 290 -13.11 11.55 -24.66
C LEU A 290 -11.92 11.78 -25.60
N ARG A 291 -10.82 12.35 -25.13
CA ARG A 291 -9.61 12.53 -25.92
C ARG A 291 -8.96 11.21 -26.35
N LYS A 292 -8.90 10.24 -25.45
CA LYS A 292 -8.29 8.93 -25.73
C LYS A 292 -9.14 8.04 -26.62
N ILE A 293 -10.45 8.08 -26.50
CA ILE A 293 -11.35 7.28 -27.33
C ILE A 293 -11.71 7.93 -28.68
N GLY A 294 -11.24 9.17 -28.90
CA GLY A 294 -11.58 9.97 -30.08
C GLY A 294 -13.01 10.54 -30.00
N HIS A 295 -13.23 11.65 -30.67
CA HIS A 295 -14.53 12.32 -30.62
C HIS A 295 -15.67 11.37 -30.98
N ILE A 296 -16.38 10.91 -29.97
CA ILE A 296 -17.74 10.45 -30.13
C ILE A 296 -18.56 11.73 -30.15
N ASN A 297 -19.31 11.99 -31.19
CA ASN A 297 -20.31 13.05 -31.18
C ASN A 297 -21.39 12.64 -30.16
N ILE A 298 -21.14 12.96 -28.90
CA ILE A 298 -22.18 12.82 -27.86
C ILE A 298 -23.11 14.00 -28.08
N PRO A 299 -24.39 13.75 -28.35
CA PRO A 299 -25.39 14.82 -28.43
C PRO A 299 -25.31 15.68 -27.16
N GLN A 300 -25.31 17.02 -27.33
CA GLN A 300 -25.17 17.98 -26.20
C GLN A 300 -26.26 17.83 -25.13
N ASP A 301 -27.39 17.21 -25.48
CA ASP A 301 -28.52 16.92 -24.61
C ASP A 301 -28.28 15.69 -23.69
N LEU A 302 -27.20 14.95 -23.87
CA LEU A 302 -26.78 13.83 -23.00
C LEU A 302 -25.63 14.20 -22.05
N LEU A 303 -25.11 15.42 -22.09
CA LEU A 303 -24.12 15.98 -21.17
C LEU A 303 -24.83 16.87 -20.13
#